data_c402ab08ad0176eecd303669d13d42a4
#
_entry.id   c402ab08ad0176eecd303669d13d42a4
#
_cell.length_a   1.000
_cell.length_b   1.000
_cell.length_c   1.000
_cell.angle_alpha   90.00
_cell.angle_beta   90.00
_cell.angle_gamma   90.00
#
_symmetry.space_group_name_H-M   'P 1'
#
loop_
_entity.id
_entity.type
_entity.pdbx_description
1 polymer ?
#
loop_
_entity_poly.entity_id
_entity_poly.type
_entity_poly.pdbx_seq_one_letter_code
_entity_poly.pdbx_strand_id
1 'polypeptide(L)'
;CYFGLGKPQDTLVVCEGSATGASIHECTGHAVAVAFNAGNVLEVAQSLRSKYPELQIILAADDDHLTDGNPGLTKATEAAQAAGGLLAVPVFSDGRPDKATDFNDLHQLEGAAAVRQCFDLTIKKVAASDDGAAFIGELNAWPESVLLPDGLPPVQPFDLELLPYALRNWVADIAERMQCPPDFTAVGAVVALSSVIGARAVVKPKARDDWAVVPNLWGAIVGRPGVMKSPALSEVLKPLHRLEKAERELWQAARDTWELDCKVAGLADVANERSAKGLAAKDPAAARELLRPTDTPPEPTMRRYVVNDATVEKLADLLVSNEWGTLVYRDEMHGLLCSMDKQGQEGARSFYLTGYDGNQGHAVDRIGRGESYVPRVCLAMLGGIQPGKVQSYVREAVTGGAGDDGLLQRFGLTVWPDINREFIYVDRWPDTPARQVAWDVFERLNQLQPAGDDAAVEWRFSPEAQAIFEGWMVPFENEIRGEELHPALVSHLSKYRKLIPALALIFALVDTPCSDSVIHENELVRALAWGDYLRSHAERLYAAAVMPETSAAKQLLDKIKAGKLADSDGALLDSFAPRQVAV
;
A
#
# COMPACT_ATOMS: atom_id res chain seq x y z
N CYS A 1 -0.73 23.57 8.80
CA CYS A 1 -0.70 23.63 10.27
C CYS A 1 0.58 24.30 10.75
N TYR A 2 0.55 25.02 11.85
CA TYR A 2 1.72 25.62 12.50
C TYR A 2 1.65 25.42 14.01
N PHE A 3 2.79 25.55 14.70
CA PHE A 3 2.85 25.57 16.15
C PHE A 3 3.19 26.98 16.61
N GLY A 4 2.42 27.54 17.57
CA GLY A 4 2.61 28.90 18.08
C GLY A 4 3.36 28.95 19.40
N LEU A 5 4.36 29.80 19.49
CA LEU A 5 5.09 30.14 20.71
C LEU A 5 4.77 31.59 21.11
N GLY A 6 4.45 31.83 22.37
CA GLY A 6 4.08 33.16 22.88
C GLY A 6 2.70 33.62 22.42
N LYS A 7 2.35 34.88 22.75
CA LYS A 7 1.12 35.54 22.31
C LYS A 7 1.48 36.67 21.34
N PRO A 8 0.86 36.70 20.13
CA PRO A 8 1.15 37.80 19.20
C PRO A 8 0.77 39.15 19.83
N GLN A 9 1.68 40.10 19.69
CA GLN A 9 1.45 41.52 20.09
C GLN A 9 1.52 42.36 18.82
N ASP A 10 2.53 43.11 18.59
CA ASP A 10 2.69 43.95 17.39
C ASP A 10 3.34 43.17 16.26
N THR A 11 4.14 42.15 16.59
CA THR A 11 4.96 41.38 15.67
C THR A 11 4.72 39.88 15.84
N LEU A 12 4.61 39.19 14.71
CA LEU A 12 4.53 37.75 14.63
C LEU A 12 5.63 37.23 13.69
N VAL A 13 6.47 36.33 14.19
CA VAL A 13 7.53 35.74 13.40
C VAL A 13 7.07 34.38 12.85
N VAL A 14 7.39 34.06 11.59
CA VAL A 14 7.18 32.73 10.99
C VAL A 14 8.55 32.17 10.68
N CYS A 15 8.81 30.93 11.11
CA CYS A 15 10.05 30.22 10.85
C CYS A 15 9.79 28.77 10.45
N GLU A 16 10.80 28.12 9.90
CA GLU A 16 10.72 26.73 9.49
C GLU A 16 10.82 25.77 10.69
N GLY A 17 11.91 25.85 11.44
CA GLY A 17 12.29 24.90 12.46
C GLY A 17 11.78 25.23 13.86
N SER A 18 11.48 24.21 14.67
CA SER A 18 11.03 24.39 16.06
C SER A 18 12.14 24.93 16.98
N ALA A 19 13.39 24.50 16.77
CA ALA A 19 14.54 25.00 17.53
C ALA A 19 14.83 26.46 17.19
N THR A 20 14.75 26.82 15.90
CA THR A 20 14.85 28.19 15.40
C THR A 20 13.78 29.07 16.02
N GLY A 21 12.51 28.58 16.04
CA GLY A 21 11.39 29.29 16.63
C GLY A 21 11.54 29.52 18.14
N ALA A 22 12.00 28.53 18.89
CA ALA A 22 12.26 28.64 20.32
C ALA A 22 13.36 29.67 20.61
N SER A 23 14.47 29.63 19.90
CA SER A 23 15.57 30.60 20.04
C SER A 23 15.15 32.01 19.69
N ILE A 24 14.35 32.21 18.65
CA ILE A 24 13.82 33.54 18.30
C ILE A 24 12.89 34.05 19.41
N HIS A 25 11.96 33.22 19.91
CA HIS A 25 11.06 33.60 20.99
C HIS A 25 11.80 33.98 22.27
N GLU A 26 12.76 33.15 22.69
CA GLU A 26 13.59 33.39 23.86
C GLU A 26 14.40 34.70 23.75
N CYS A 27 15.04 34.91 22.59
CA CYS A 27 15.90 36.06 22.39
C CYS A 27 15.14 37.38 22.23
N THR A 28 13.99 37.38 21.55
CA THR A 28 13.30 38.59 21.11
C THR A 28 12.02 38.87 21.89
N GLY A 29 11.42 37.88 22.53
CA GLY A 29 10.10 37.96 23.15
C GLY A 29 8.94 37.99 22.14
N HIS A 30 9.21 37.97 20.82
CA HIS A 30 8.17 37.95 19.80
C HIS A 30 7.42 36.62 19.79
N ALA A 31 6.13 36.67 19.46
CA ALA A 31 5.39 35.46 19.16
C ALA A 31 5.91 34.80 17.87
N VAL A 32 6.03 33.50 17.86
CA VAL A 32 6.57 32.75 16.72
C VAL A 32 5.61 31.65 16.27
N ALA A 33 5.39 31.55 14.99
CA ALA A 33 4.68 30.44 14.33
C ALA A 33 5.68 29.56 13.59
N VAL A 34 5.80 28.31 14.00
CA VAL A 34 6.68 27.31 13.42
C VAL A 34 5.94 26.55 12.33
N ALA A 35 6.45 26.56 11.09
CA ALA A 35 5.83 25.93 9.92
C ALA A 35 6.27 24.47 9.71
N PHE A 36 7.29 24.00 10.43
CA PHE A 36 7.88 22.66 10.43
C PHE A 36 8.63 22.22 9.17
N ASN A 37 8.44 22.89 8.02
CA ASN A 37 9.29 22.69 6.83
C ASN A 37 9.21 23.91 5.90
N ALA A 38 10.21 24.05 5.00
CA ALA A 38 10.31 25.17 4.05
C ALA A 38 9.08 25.29 3.14
N GLY A 39 8.50 24.16 2.72
CA GLY A 39 7.33 24.11 1.84
C GLY A 39 6.07 24.69 2.46
N ASN A 40 5.93 24.62 3.79
CA ASN A 40 4.76 25.13 4.52
C ASN A 40 4.84 26.61 4.88
N VAL A 41 6.02 27.22 4.84
CA VAL A 41 6.25 28.61 5.30
C VAL A 41 5.34 29.59 4.57
N LEU A 42 5.18 29.42 3.25
CA LEU A 42 4.31 30.27 2.43
C LEU A 42 2.83 30.18 2.86
N GLU A 43 2.29 28.98 2.96
CA GLU A 43 0.88 28.75 3.32
C GLU A 43 0.58 29.24 4.76
N VAL A 44 1.51 28.99 5.68
CA VAL A 44 1.41 29.46 7.06
C VAL A 44 1.42 30.98 7.11
N ALA A 45 2.32 31.64 6.39
CA ALA A 45 2.41 33.10 6.33
C ALA A 45 1.14 33.74 5.75
N GLN A 46 0.60 33.19 4.64
CA GLN A 46 -0.65 33.67 4.04
C GLN A 46 -1.86 33.46 4.95
N SER A 47 -1.96 32.29 5.59
CA SER A 47 -3.02 32.01 6.56
C SER A 47 -2.97 32.93 7.76
N LEU A 48 -1.77 33.23 8.28
CA LEU A 48 -1.57 34.14 9.38
C LEU A 48 -1.83 35.60 8.98
N ARG A 49 -1.48 36.02 7.78
CA ARG A 49 -1.82 37.34 7.24
C ARG A 49 -3.32 37.50 7.11
N SER A 50 -4.03 36.50 6.57
CA SER A 50 -5.50 36.54 6.49
C SER A 50 -6.17 36.63 7.87
N LYS A 51 -5.58 36.00 8.88
CA LYS A 51 -6.10 35.94 10.22
C LYS A 51 -5.73 37.19 11.06
N TYR A 52 -4.56 37.75 10.81
CA TYR A 52 -4.00 38.90 11.50
C TYR A 52 -3.55 39.98 10.49
N PRO A 53 -4.49 40.67 9.84
CA PRO A 53 -4.19 41.60 8.75
C PRO A 53 -3.29 42.79 9.22
N GLU A 54 -3.40 43.17 10.47
CA GLU A 54 -2.70 44.35 11.02
C GLU A 54 -1.33 44.02 11.67
N LEU A 55 -1.05 42.73 11.93
CA LEU A 55 0.22 42.39 12.57
C LEU A 55 1.40 42.51 11.59
N GLN A 56 2.53 42.99 12.11
CA GLN A 56 3.77 42.90 11.39
C GLN A 56 4.26 41.45 11.36
N ILE A 57 4.22 40.84 10.19
CA ILE A 57 4.73 39.47 9.99
C ILE A 57 6.19 39.55 9.55
N ILE A 58 7.06 38.79 10.24
CA ILE A 58 8.48 38.66 9.89
C ILE A 58 8.74 37.20 9.55
N LEU A 59 9.26 36.94 8.36
CA LEU A 59 9.73 35.64 7.94
C LEU A 59 11.20 35.47 8.36
N ALA A 60 11.47 34.52 9.24
CA ALA A 60 12.83 34.16 9.65
C ALA A 60 13.35 33.11 8.68
N ALA A 61 14.31 33.47 7.86
CA ALA A 61 14.90 32.58 6.86
C ALA A 61 16.01 31.72 7.45
N ASP A 62 16.16 30.52 6.94
CA ASP A 62 17.38 29.74 7.07
C ASP A 62 18.30 30.12 5.91
N ASP A 63 19.59 30.36 6.18
CA ASP A 63 20.59 30.76 5.20
C ASP A 63 21.46 29.57 4.80
N ASP A 64 20.92 28.74 3.93
CA ASP A 64 21.56 27.51 3.40
C ASP A 64 22.64 27.83 2.37
N HIS A 65 23.56 28.72 2.70
CA HIS A 65 24.54 29.36 1.82
C HIS A 65 25.45 28.39 1.06
N LEU A 66 25.60 27.13 1.49
CA LEU A 66 26.35 26.09 0.81
C LEU A 66 25.50 25.22 -0.13
N THR A 67 24.16 25.39 -0.09
CA THR A 67 23.24 24.66 -0.95
C THR A 67 22.91 25.50 -2.18
N ASP A 68 22.99 24.91 -3.37
CA ASP A 68 22.70 25.60 -4.62
C ASP A 68 21.26 26.17 -4.61
N GLY A 69 21.14 27.46 -4.92
CA GLY A 69 19.86 28.20 -4.88
C GLY A 69 19.38 28.62 -3.49
N ASN A 70 20.08 28.31 -2.40
CA ASN A 70 19.75 28.69 -1.03
C ASN A 70 18.26 28.53 -0.72
N PRO A 71 17.73 27.29 -0.63
CA PRO A 71 16.28 27.03 -0.62
C PRO A 71 15.56 27.65 0.59
N GLY A 72 16.20 27.68 1.77
CA GLY A 72 15.62 28.29 2.97
C GLY A 72 15.37 29.79 2.79
N LEU A 73 16.37 30.50 2.30
CA LEU A 73 16.27 31.94 2.02
C LEU A 73 15.28 32.24 0.88
N THR A 74 15.31 31.44 -0.17
CA THR A 74 14.40 31.60 -1.32
C THR A 74 12.94 31.44 -0.92
N LYS A 75 12.59 30.38 -0.19
CA LYS A 75 11.22 30.12 0.28
C LYS A 75 10.74 31.14 1.28
N ALA A 76 11.58 31.58 2.22
CA ALA A 76 11.22 32.63 3.14
C ALA A 76 11.00 33.98 2.43
N THR A 77 11.77 34.27 1.38
CA THR A 77 11.59 35.48 0.56
C THR A 77 10.26 35.46 -0.20
N GLU A 78 9.93 34.35 -0.86
CA GLU A 78 8.63 34.14 -1.53
C GLU A 78 7.46 34.34 -0.55
N ALA A 79 7.57 33.75 0.63
CA ALA A 79 6.55 33.85 1.66
C ALA A 79 6.40 35.28 2.22
N ALA A 80 7.52 36.00 2.41
CA ALA A 80 7.51 37.40 2.84
C ALA A 80 6.81 38.30 1.81
N GLN A 81 7.10 38.12 0.54
CA GLN A 81 6.45 38.89 -0.54
C GLN A 81 4.95 38.58 -0.61
N ALA A 82 4.56 37.31 -0.56
CA ALA A 82 3.16 36.89 -0.67
C ALA A 82 2.29 37.29 0.54
N ALA A 83 2.87 37.35 1.75
CA ALA A 83 2.19 37.75 2.94
C ALA A 83 2.30 39.26 3.26
N GLY A 84 3.00 40.06 2.44
CA GLY A 84 3.31 41.47 2.75
C GLY A 84 4.07 41.60 4.07
N GLY A 85 5.00 40.68 4.33
CA GLY A 85 5.80 40.62 5.54
C GLY A 85 7.24 41.08 5.32
N LEU A 86 8.01 41.10 6.41
CA LEU A 86 9.43 41.42 6.40
C LEU A 86 10.25 40.12 6.37
N LEU A 87 11.50 40.22 5.92
CA LEU A 87 12.43 39.08 5.90
C LEU A 87 13.58 39.35 6.90
N ALA A 88 13.76 38.48 7.87
CA ALA A 88 14.92 38.43 8.74
C ALA A 88 15.84 37.27 8.34
N VAL A 89 17.12 37.55 8.20
CA VAL A 89 18.15 36.57 7.85
C VAL A 89 19.20 36.54 8.95
N PRO A 90 19.68 35.39 9.42
CA PRO A 90 20.71 35.31 10.44
C PRO A 90 22.04 35.86 9.89
N VAL A 91 22.65 36.81 10.59
CA VAL A 91 23.91 37.43 10.22
C VAL A 91 24.98 36.98 11.21
N PHE A 92 25.90 36.15 10.73
CA PHE A 92 27.01 35.64 11.55
C PHE A 92 28.26 36.51 11.41
N SER A 93 29.06 36.56 12.47
CA SER A 93 30.37 37.20 12.47
C SER A 93 31.38 36.42 11.59
N ASP A 94 32.57 37.02 11.41
CA ASP A 94 33.66 36.35 10.67
C ASP A 94 34.04 35.01 11.31
N GLY A 95 34.11 33.96 10.47
CA GLY A 95 34.44 32.60 10.94
C GLY A 95 33.21 31.70 11.16
N ARG A 96 32.07 32.02 10.53
CA ARG A 96 30.86 31.17 10.52
C ARG A 96 31.17 29.72 10.18
N PRO A 97 30.77 28.73 11.01
CA PRO A 97 30.88 27.30 10.66
C PRO A 97 30.01 26.94 9.46
N ASP A 98 30.49 26.04 8.60
CA ASP A 98 29.78 25.61 7.37
C ASP A 98 28.34 25.11 7.62
N LYS A 99 28.09 24.53 8.79
CA LYS A 99 26.78 23.97 9.14
C LYS A 99 25.84 24.95 9.88
N ALA A 100 26.29 26.16 10.15
CA ALA A 100 25.46 27.14 10.83
C ALA A 100 24.59 27.88 9.80
N THR A 101 23.29 27.68 9.84
CA THR A 101 22.36 28.19 8.81
C THR A 101 21.19 28.97 9.37
N ASP A 102 20.83 28.79 10.63
CA ASP A 102 19.59 29.34 11.19
C ASP A 102 19.80 30.22 12.45
N PHE A 103 18.71 30.80 12.96
CA PHE A 103 18.77 31.64 14.16
C PHE A 103 19.05 30.86 15.44
N ASN A 104 18.82 29.55 15.49
CA ASN A 104 19.24 28.74 16.62
C ASN A 104 20.76 28.57 16.64
N ASP A 105 21.38 28.37 15.48
CA ASP A 105 22.84 28.33 15.34
C ASP A 105 23.47 29.67 15.74
N LEU A 106 22.87 30.76 15.26
CA LEU A 106 23.31 32.10 15.63
C LEU A 106 23.21 32.35 17.14
N HIS A 107 22.10 31.91 17.78
CA HIS A 107 21.93 32.00 19.22
C HIS A 107 23.02 31.21 19.98
N GLN A 108 23.31 30.00 19.53
CA GLN A 108 24.31 29.13 20.17
C GLN A 108 25.75 29.63 20.01
N LEU A 109 26.05 30.22 18.86
CA LEU A 109 27.41 30.70 18.55
C LEU A 109 27.70 32.08 19.07
N GLU A 110 26.75 33.02 18.99
CA GLU A 110 26.97 34.44 19.25
C GLU A 110 26.04 35.00 20.32
N GLY A 111 25.11 34.21 20.83
CA GLY A 111 24.23 34.58 21.93
C GLY A 111 22.99 35.39 21.54
N ALA A 112 22.11 35.61 22.52
CA ALA A 112 20.82 36.25 22.34
C ALA A 112 20.89 37.69 21.79
N ALA A 113 21.98 38.41 22.03
CA ALA A 113 22.15 39.78 21.55
C ALA A 113 22.26 39.86 20.02
N ALA A 114 22.97 38.90 19.41
CA ALA A 114 23.14 38.81 17.96
C ALA A 114 21.78 38.54 17.26
N VAL A 115 21.00 37.62 17.82
CA VAL A 115 19.65 37.33 17.30
C VAL A 115 18.76 38.56 17.37
N ARG A 116 18.67 39.23 18.55
CA ARG A 116 17.89 40.48 18.69
C ARG A 116 18.29 41.52 17.68
N GLN A 117 19.59 41.73 17.47
CA GLN A 117 20.11 42.71 16.52
C GLN A 117 19.59 42.48 15.10
N CYS A 118 19.51 41.23 14.64
CA CYS A 118 18.97 40.90 13.31
C CYS A 118 17.50 41.36 13.19
N PHE A 119 16.66 41.08 14.19
CA PHE A 119 15.25 41.46 14.18
C PHE A 119 15.07 42.97 14.35
N ASP A 120 15.81 43.64 15.26
CA ASP A 120 15.77 45.08 15.44
C ASP A 120 16.16 45.84 14.16
N LEU A 121 17.16 45.38 13.44
CA LEU A 121 17.57 45.96 12.16
C LEU A 121 16.50 45.78 11.08
N THR A 122 15.84 44.65 11.08
CA THR A 122 14.73 44.36 10.15
C THR A 122 13.54 45.28 10.41
N ILE A 123 13.16 45.49 11.65
CA ILE A 123 12.07 46.39 12.05
C ILE A 123 12.43 47.85 11.80
N LYS A 124 13.65 48.28 12.14
CA LYS A 124 14.11 49.66 11.93
C LYS A 124 14.20 50.09 10.48
N LYS A 125 14.49 49.16 9.54
CA LYS A 125 14.49 49.47 8.10
C LYS A 125 13.13 49.94 7.59
N VAL A 126 12.03 49.51 8.22
CA VAL A 126 10.66 49.91 7.85
C VAL A 126 10.27 51.23 8.47
N ALA A 127 10.70 51.50 9.70
CA ALA A 127 10.41 52.79 10.38
C ALA A 127 11.10 54.00 9.72
N ALA A 128 12.08 53.77 8.83
CA ALA A 128 12.76 54.82 8.06
C ALA A 128 12.11 55.12 6.69
N SER A 129 11.10 54.36 6.26
CA SER A 129 10.28 54.63 5.08
C SER A 129 8.89 55.11 5.54
N ASP A 130 8.67 56.43 5.41
CA ASP A 130 7.48 57.15 5.84
C ASP A 130 6.18 56.60 5.21
N ASP A 131 5.26 56.18 6.02
CA ASP A 131 3.82 56.41 6.12
C ASP A 131 3.18 55.27 6.95
N GLY A 132 3.10 55.44 8.25
CA GLY A 132 2.50 54.44 9.11
C GLY A 132 1.66 55.07 10.22
N ALA A 133 0.36 55.21 10.02
CA ALA A 133 -0.56 55.47 11.12
C ALA A 133 -0.70 54.19 11.97
N ALA A 134 -0.27 54.26 13.21
CA ALA A 134 -0.48 53.19 14.19
C ALA A 134 -1.97 53.03 14.51
N PHE A 135 -2.50 51.84 14.22
CA PHE A 135 -3.80 51.42 14.74
C PHE A 135 -3.59 50.30 15.76
N ILE A 136 -3.78 50.59 17.01
CA ILE A 136 -3.80 49.61 18.10
C ILE A 136 -5.22 49.07 18.23
N GLY A 137 -5.50 47.97 17.52
CA GLY A 137 -6.70 47.16 17.73
C GLY A 137 -6.47 46.14 18.86
N GLU A 138 -7.51 45.78 19.60
CA GLU A 138 -7.45 44.69 20.58
C GLU A 138 -6.87 43.44 19.96
N LEU A 139 -5.69 43.02 20.43
CA LEU A 139 -4.97 41.85 19.92
C LEU A 139 -5.71 40.59 20.31
N ASN A 140 -6.22 39.89 19.29
CA ASN A 140 -6.82 38.60 19.48
C ASN A 140 -5.76 37.61 19.99
N ALA A 141 -6.09 36.88 21.05
CA ALA A 141 -5.29 35.74 21.51
C ALA A 141 -5.08 34.71 20.37
N TRP A 142 -4.04 33.92 20.48
CA TRP A 142 -3.92 32.73 19.63
C TRP A 142 -5.27 32.02 19.51
N PRO A 143 -5.66 31.53 18.33
CA PRO A 143 -6.87 30.75 18.22
C PRO A 143 -6.85 29.59 19.21
N GLU A 144 -8.03 29.15 19.66
CA GLU A 144 -8.12 27.93 20.46
C GLU A 144 -7.33 26.82 19.78
N SER A 145 -6.50 26.13 20.57
CA SER A 145 -5.71 25.02 20.04
C SER A 145 -6.64 23.96 19.47
N VAL A 146 -6.54 23.71 18.18
CA VAL A 146 -7.19 22.57 17.56
C VAL A 146 -6.39 21.34 17.98
N LEU A 147 -7.07 20.41 18.65
CA LEU A 147 -6.45 19.13 19.00
C LEU A 147 -5.89 18.48 17.73
N LEU A 148 -4.64 18.09 17.79
CA LEU A 148 -4.08 17.22 16.75
C LEU A 148 -4.98 15.99 16.63
N PRO A 149 -5.36 15.56 15.42
CA PRO A 149 -6.22 14.39 15.26
C PRO A 149 -5.62 13.22 16.02
N ASP A 150 -6.33 12.73 17.04
CA ASP A 150 -5.91 11.59 17.85
C ASP A 150 -6.06 10.32 17.02
N GLY A 151 -4.95 9.73 16.62
CA GLY A 151 -4.97 8.44 15.97
C GLY A 151 -4.72 8.48 14.45
N LEU A 152 -4.92 7.34 13.83
CA LEU A 152 -4.92 7.17 12.39
C LEU A 152 -6.19 7.78 11.78
N PRO A 153 -6.18 8.19 10.50
CA PRO A 153 -7.40 8.58 9.81
C PRO A 153 -8.52 7.57 10.02
N PRO A 154 -9.77 8.00 10.19
CA PRO A 154 -10.90 7.09 10.35
C PRO A 154 -11.06 6.23 9.09
N VAL A 155 -11.53 4.99 9.25
CA VAL A 155 -11.92 4.12 8.15
C VAL A 155 -13.40 3.85 8.20
N GLN A 156 -13.98 3.56 7.04
CA GLN A 156 -15.37 3.12 6.97
C GLN A 156 -15.50 1.74 7.65
N PRO A 157 -16.53 1.53 8.48
CA PRO A 157 -16.81 0.20 9.02
C PRO A 157 -17.19 -0.76 7.90
N PHE A 158 -16.77 -2.02 8.03
CA PHE A 158 -17.12 -3.03 7.03
C PHE A 158 -18.61 -3.38 7.11
N ASP A 159 -19.32 -3.21 5.99
CA ASP A 159 -20.70 -3.65 5.85
C ASP A 159 -20.74 -5.02 5.15
N LEU A 160 -21.43 -6.00 5.76
CA LEU A 160 -21.62 -7.32 5.18
C LEU A 160 -22.37 -7.30 3.84
N GLU A 161 -23.16 -6.25 3.56
CA GLU A 161 -23.82 -6.05 2.28
C GLU A 161 -22.84 -5.86 1.10
N LEU A 162 -21.60 -5.49 1.38
CA LEU A 162 -20.52 -5.46 0.40
C LEU A 162 -20.17 -6.85 -0.15
N LEU A 163 -20.51 -7.92 0.58
CA LEU A 163 -20.26 -9.28 0.11
C LEU A 163 -21.44 -9.82 -0.70
N PRO A 164 -21.18 -10.72 -1.66
CA PRO A 164 -22.20 -11.60 -2.22
C PRO A 164 -22.96 -12.36 -1.14
N TYR A 165 -24.25 -12.58 -1.34
CA TYR A 165 -25.13 -13.18 -0.34
C TYR A 165 -24.58 -14.51 0.22
N ALA A 166 -24.04 -15.36 -0.63
CA ALA A 166 -23.50 -16.67 -0.26
C ALA A 166 -22.34 -16.61 0.75
N LEU A 167 -21.65 -15.48 0.88
CA LEU A 167 -20.49 -15.32 1.75
C LEU A 167 -20.81 -14.63 3.09
N ARG A 168 -21.88 -13.82 3.15
CA ARG A 168 -22.19 -12.91 4.28
C ARG A 168 -22.23 -13.61 5.62
N ASN A 169 -23.09 -14.63 5.74
CA ASN A 169 -23.29 -15.33 7.01
C ASN A 169 -22.05 -16.13 7.42
N TRP A 170 -21.31 -16.69 6.47
CA TRP A 170 -20.06 -17.40 6.77
C TRP A 170 -18.96 -16.46 7.28
N VAL A 171 -18.79 -15.30 6.66
CA VAL A 171 -17.84 -14.26 7.09
C VAL A 171 -18.23 -13.71 8.46
N ALA A 172 -19.51 -13.41 8.68
CA ALA A 172 -20.04 -12.94 9.95
C ALA A 172 -19.84 -13.97 11.07
N ASP A 173 -20.12 -15.26 10.80
CA ASP A 173 -19.93 -16.35 11.77
C ASP A 173 -18.49 -16.47 12.23
N ILE A 174 -17.53 -16.41 11.30
CA ILE A 174 -16.11 -16.49 11.64
C ILE A 174 -15.69 -15.26 12.46
N ALA A 175 -16.05 -14.07 12.02
CA ALA A 175 -15.68 -12.81 12.68
C ALA A 175 -16.21 -12.75 14.11
N GLU A 176 -17.48 -13.14 14.34
CA GLU A 176 -18.11 -13.17 15.64
C GLU A 176 -17.47 -14.22 16.58
N ARG A 177 -17.31 -15.46 16.11
CA ARG A 177 -16.70 -16.53 16.93
C ARG A 177 -15.25 -16.24 17.31
N MET A 178 -14.50 -15.58 16.43
CA MET A 178 -13.08 -15.25 16.65
C MET A 178 -12.88 -13.88 17.27
N GLN A 179 -13.94 -13.08 17.42
CA GLN A 179 -13.85 -11.71 17.91
C GLN A 179 -12.80 -10.89 17.15
N CYS A 180 -12.84 -10.99 15.82
CA CYS A 180 -11.97 -10.24 14.92
C CYS A 180 -12.82 -9.37 13.97
N PRO A 181 -12.24 -8.31 13.40
CA PRO A 181 -12.93 -7.52 12.39
C PRO A 181 -13.37 -8.38 11.20
N PRO A 182 -14.62 -8.24 10.73
CA PRO A 182 -15.11 -8.96 9.55
C PRO A 182 -14.31 -8.65 8.28
N ASP A 183 -13.63 -7.51 8.24
CA ASP A 183 -12.66 -7.09 7.22
C ASP A 183 -11.64 -8.19 6.90
N PHE A 184 -11.10 -8.85 7.92
CA PHE A 184 -10.08 -9.88 7.77
C PHE A 184 -10.59 -11.09 7.02
N THR A 185 -11.76 -11.55 7.39
CA THR A 185 -12.40 -12.72 6.77
C THR A 185 -12.96 -12.39 5.39
N ALA A 186 -13.50 -11.18 5.20
CA ALA A 186 -14.04 -10.73 3.93
C ALA A 186 -12.96 -10.60 2.85
N VAL A 187 -11.88 -9.89 3.16
CA VAL A 187 -10.73 -9.76 2.23
C VAL A 187 -10.11 -11.13 1.95
N GLY A 188 -9.92 -11.95 2.98
CA GLY A 188 -9.41 -13.31 2.82
C GLY A 188 -10.27 -14.17 1.87
N ALA A 189 -11.60 -14.13 2.03
CA ALA A 189 -12.54 -14.87 1.20
C ALA A 189 -12.51 -14.39 -0.26
N VAL A 190 -12.52 -13.07 -0.50
CA VAL A 190 -12.48 -12.49 -1.86
C VAL A 190 -11.17 -12.83 -2.56
N VAL A 191 -10.02 -12.72 -1.88
CA VAL A 191 -8.72 -13.09 -2.46
C VAL A 191 -8.63 -14.60 -2.72
N ALA A 192 -9.15 -15.43 -1.82
CA ALA A 192 -9.20 -16.87 -2.03
C ALA A 192 -10.05 -17.24 -3.27
N LEU A 193 -11.23 -16.63 -3.44
CA LEU A 193 -12.06 -16.81 -4.64
C LEU A 193 -11.34 -16.33 -5.90
N SER A 194 -10.67 -15.18 -5.84
CA SER A 194 -9.89 -14.65 -6.96
C SER A 194 -8.83 -15.64 -7.45
N SER A 195 -8.19 -16.35 -6.53
CA SER A 195 -7.17 -17.36 -6.86
C SER A 195 -7.76 -18.64 -7.48
N VAL A 196 -8.99 -19.01 -7.08
CA VAL A 196 -9.70 -20.16 -7.69
C VAL A 196 -10.14 -19.82 -9.10
N ILE A 197 -10.67 -18.63 -9.34
CA ILE A 197 -11.06 -18.17 -10.66
C ILE A 197 -9.79 -18.02 -11.54
N GLY A 198 -8.81 -17.29 -11.03
CA GLY A 198 -7.55 -17.02 -11.73
C GLY A 198 -7.77 -16.44 -13.12
N ALA A 199 -6.97 -16.88 -14.08
CA ALA A 199 -7.04 -16.41 -15.47
C ALA A 199 -8.08 -17.15 -16.33
N ARG A 200 -8.94 -18.01 -15.76
CA ARG A 200 -9.99 -18.73 -16.53
C ARG A 200 -11.16 -17.84 -16.94
N ALA A 201 -11.35 -16.72 -16.28
CA ALA A 201 -12.31 -15.71 -16.67
C ALA A 201 -11.64 -14.33 -16.67
N VAL A 202 -12.05 -13.48 -17.60
CA VAL A 202 -11.60 -12.08 -17.71
C VAL A 202 -12.80 -11.18 -17.94
N VAL A 203 -12.73 -9.94 -17.45
CA VAL A 203 -13.70 -8.90 -17.81
C VAL A 203 -13.06 -7.93 -18.78
N LYS A 204 -13.82 -7.53 -19.81
CA LYS A 204 -13.51 -6.42 -20.71
C LYS A 204 -14.32 -5.20 -20.29
N PRO A 205 -13.73 -4.25 -19.54
CA PRO A 205 -14.47 -3.15 -18.92
C PRO A 205 -14.99 -2.12 -19.92
N LYS A 206 -14.42 -2.10 -21.13
CA LYS A 206 -14.87 -1.20 -22.20
C LYS A 206 -15.59 -1.98 -23.31
N ALA A 207 -16.68 -1.43 -23.80
CA ALA A 207 -17.49 -2.08 -24.82
C ALA A 207 -16.76 -2.29 -26.17
N ARG A 208 -15.82 -1.39 -26.53
CA ARG A 208 -15.15 -1.36 -27.84
C ARG A 208 -13.62 -1.29 -27.70
N ASP A 209 -13.06 -2.06 -26.76
CA ASP A 209 -11.63 -2.09 -26.45
C ASP A 209 -11.23 -3.55 -26.21
N ASP A 210 -9.98 -3.88 -26.42
CA ASP A 210 -9.40 -5.17 -26.12
C ASP A 210 -8.81 -5.28 -24.72
N TRP A 211 -8.86 -4.19 -23.93
CA TRP A 211 -8.44 -4.19 -22.54
C TRP A 211 -9.19 -5.24 -21.74
N ALA A 212 -8.45 -6.22 -21.26
CA ALA A 212 -8.95 -7.34 -20.46
C ALA A 212 -8.32 -7.32 -19.06
N VAL A 213 -9.14 -7.58 -18.06
CA VAL A 213 -8.74 -7.62 -16.65
C VAL A 213 -8.92 -9.03 -16.12
N VAL A 214 -7.82 -9.64 -15.65
CA VAL A 214 -7.83 -10.89 -14.91
C VAL A 214 -8.21 -10.61 -13.45
N PRO A 215 -9.15 -11.35 -12.83
CA PRO A 215 -9.65 -11.08 -11.50
C PRO A 215 -8.73 -11.60 -10.37
N ASN A 216 -7.44 -11.80 -10.62
CA ASN A 216 -6.47 -12.14 -9.58
C ASN A 216 -6.15 -10.90 -8.73
N LEU A 217 -6.35 -10.99 -7.41
CA LEU A 217 -6.27 -9.87 -6.47
C LEU A 217 -5.23 -10.11 -5.39
N TRP A 218 -4.67 -9.00 -4.90
CA TRP A 218 -3.72 -8.99 -3.80
C TRP A 218 -4.33 -8.29 -2.59
N GLY A 219 -4.28 -8.97 -1.43
CA GLY A 219 -4.83 -8.48 -0.17
C GLY A 219 -3.81 -8.54 0.97
N ALA A 220 -3.88 -7.54 1.84
CA ALA A 220 -3.08 -7.46 3.05
C ALA A 220 -3.95 -7.08 4.26
N ILE A 221 -3.72 -7.75 5.38
CA ILE A 221 -4.44 -7.51 6.61
C ILE A 221 -3.50 -6.86 7.62
N VAL A 222 -3.76 -5.57 7.91
CA VAL A 222 -2.95 -4.81 8.86
C VAL A 222 -3.56 -4.90 10.25
N GLY A 223 -2.78 -5.41 11.21
CA GLY A 223 -3.24 -5.52 12.60
C GLY A 223 -2.11 -5.85 13.55
N ARG A 224 -2.25 -5.45 14.81
CA ARG A 224 -1.30 -5.77 15.88
C ARG A 224 -1.21 -7.28 16.11
N PRO A 225 -0.14 -7.79 16.74
CA PRO A 225 -0.14 -9.16 17.26
C PRO A 225 -1.34 -9.40 18.19
N GLY A 226 -1.90 -10.60 18.15
CA GLY A 226 -3.02 -11.00 19.02
C GLY A 226 -4.43 -10.63 18.55
N VAL A 227 -4.60 -9.90 17.42
CA VAL A 227 -5.93 -9.52 16.91
C VAL A 227 -6.54 -10.57 15.97
N MET A 228 -6.20 -11.82 16.12
CA MET A 228 -6.79 -12.99 15.44
C MET A 228 -6.64 -13.01 13.90
N LYS A 229 -5.63 -12.31 13.33
CA LYS A 229 -5.39 -12.31 11.87
C LYS A 229 -5.20 -13.72 11.31
N SER A 230 -4.18 -14.44 11.81
CA SER A 230 -3.82 -15.78 11.30
C SER A 230 -4.93 -16.80 11.50
N PRO A 231 -5.64 -16.86 12.66
CA PRO A 231 -6.79 -17.73 12.79
C PRO A 231 -7.92 -17.42 11.81
N ALA A 232 -8.25 -16.14 11.61
CA ALA A 232 -9.28 -15.71 10.65
C ALA A 232 -8.93 -16.12 9.22
N LEU A 233 -7.69 -15.87 8.78
CA LEU A 233 -7.21 -16.28 7.45
C LEU A 233 -7.17 -17.81 7.31
N SER A 234 -6.78 -18.53 8.35
CA SER A 234 -6.79 -20.00 8.34
C SER A 234 -8.19 -20.58 8.09
N GLU A 235 -9.23 -19.97 8.67
CA GLU A 235 -10.62 -20.40 8.44
C GLU A 235 -11.07 -20.17 7.00
N VAL A 236 -10.79 -19.00 6.44
CA VAL A 236 -11.22 -18.66 5.07
C VAL A 236 -10.43 -19.40 3.99
N LEU A 237 -9.25 -19.94 4.32
CA LEU A 237 -8.46 -20.75 3.40
C LEU A 237 -8.84 -22.25 3.43
N LYS A 238 -9.66 -22.70 4.35
CA LYS A 238 -10.09 -24.11 4.43
C LYS A 238 -10.72 -24.66 3.13
N PRO A 239 -11.56 -23.91 2.40
CA PRO A 239 -12.05 -24.38 1.09
C PRO A 239 -10.93 -24.71 0.12
N LEU A 240 -9.90 -23.86 0.03
CA LEU A 240 -8.75 -24.11 -0.85
C LEU A 240 -7.97 -25.37 -0.44
N HIS A 241 -7.74 -25.57 0.84
CA HIS A 241 -7.08 -26.77 1.36
C HIS A 241 -7.90 -28.03 1.10
N ARG A 242 -9.24 -27.94 1.14
CA ARG A 242 -10.13 -29.06 0.78
C ARG A 242 -10.01 -29.40 -0.72
N LEU A 243 -10.02 -28.38 -1.59
CA LEU A 243 -9.81 -28.57 -3.03
C LEU A 243 -8.43 -29.20 -3.29
N GLU A 244 -7.37 -28.69 -2.68
CA GLU A 244 -6.00 -29.21 -2.85
C GLU A 244 -5.89 -30.65 -2.36
N LYS A 245 -6.61 -31.03 -1.29
CA LYS A 245 -6.63 -32.43 -0.82
C LYS A 245 -7.27 -33.35 -1.85
N ALA A 246 -8.42 -32.97 -2.42
CA ALA A 246 -9.09 -33.76 -3.45
C ALA A 246 -8.22 -33.93 -4.70
N GLU A 247 -7.58 -32.85 -5.18
CA GLU A 247 -6.65 -32.90 -6.30
C GLU A 247 -5.43 -33.79 -6.02
N ARG A 248 -4.93 -33.80 -4.80
CA ARG A 248 -3.80 -34.65 -4.39
C ARG A 248 -4.16 -36.13 -4.48
N GLU A 249 -5.37 -36.51 -4.08
CA GLU A 249 -5.86 -37.87 -4.16
C GLU A 249 -5.98 -38.32 -5.63
N LEU A 250 -6.52 -37.47 -6.51
CA LEU A 250 -6.61 -37.71 -7.94
C LEU A 250 -5.22 -37.83 -8.61
N TRP A 251 -4.34 -36.90 -8.28
CA TRP A 251 -2.97 -36.90 -8.78
C TRP A 251 -2.20 -38.14 -8.35
N GLN A 252 -2.34 -38.59 -7.10
CA GLN A 252 -1.66 -39.79 -6.62
C GLN A 252 -2.12 -41.02 -7.40
N ALA A 253 -3.42 -41.19 -7.64
CA ALA A 253 -3.95 -42.30 -8.44
C ALA A 253 -3.44 -42.26 -9.90
N ALA A 254 -3.43 -41.06 -10.50
CA ALA A 254 -2.90 -40.87 -11.84
C ALA A 254 -1.40 -41.19 -11.93
N ARG A 255 -0.63 -40.77 -10.92
CA ARG A 255 0.80 -41.02 -10.83
C ARG A 255 1.12 -42.51 -10.67
N ASP A 256 0.40 -43.21 -9.81
CA ASP A 256 0.56 -44.65 -9.62
C ASP A 256 0.33 -45.40 -10.95
N THR A 257 -0.69 -45.01 -11.74
CA THR A 257 -0.96 -45.54 -13.06
C THR A 257 0.17 -45.24 -14.05
N TRP A 258 0.60 -43.97 -14.11
CA TRP A 258 1.69 -43.50 -14.95
C TRP A 258 3.01 -44.24 -14.67
N GLU A 259 3.34 -44.46 -13.40
CA GLU A 259 4.53 -45.22 -12.99
C GLU A 259 4.49 -46.67 -13.49
N LEU A 260 3.29 -47.28 -13.51
CA LEU A 260 3.11 -48.61 -14.10
C LEU A 260 3.29 -48.60 -15.64
N ASP A 261 2.71 -47.62 -16.32
CA ASP A 261 2.82 -47.45 -17.77
C ASP A 261 4.29 -47.23 -18.19
N CYS A 262 5.02 -46.41 -17.44
CA CYS A 262 6.46 -46.22 -17.66
C CYS A 262 7.27 -47.52 -17.48
N LYS A 263 6.92 -48.35 -16.49
CA LYS A 263 7.56 -49.63 -16.29
C LYS A 263 7.27 -50.59 -17.43
N VAL A 264 6.01 -50.62 -17.91
CA VAL A 264 5.62 -51.47 -19.08
C VAL A 264 6.34 -51.02 -20.34
N ALA A 265 6.38 -49.69 -20.59
CA ALA A 265 7.11 -49.14 -21.73
C ALA A 265 8.62 -49.48 -21.67
N GLY A 266 9.23 -49.35 -20.49
CA GLY A 266 10.64 -49.74 -20.30
C GLY A 266 10.91 -51.22 -20.55
N LEU A 267 9.98 -52.13 -20.20
CA LEU A 267 10.09 -53.56 -20.53
C LEU A 267 9.94 -53.80 -22.03
N ALA A 268 9.04 -53.06 -22.71
CA ALA A 268 8.87 -53.11 -24.16
C ALA A 268 10.13 -52.62 -24.89
N ASP A 269 10.73 -51.53 -24.45
CA ASP A 269 11.97 -50.98 -25.00
C ASP A 269 13.15 -51.98 -24.90
N VAL A 270 13.29 -52.66 -23.78
CA VAL A 270 14.29 -53.73 -23.61
C VAL A 270 14.05 -54.89 -24.57
N ALA A 271 12.79 -55.29 -24.80
CA ALA A 271 12.44 -56.34 -25.77
C ALA A 271 12.71 -55.88 -27.22
N ASN A 272 12.37 -54.67 -27.56
CA ASN A 272 12.60 -54.02 -28.84
C ASN A 272 14.11 -53.89 -29.12
N GLU A 273 14.93 -53.52 -28.15
CA GLU A 273 16.39 -53.43 -28.26
C GLU A 273 17.01 -54.81 -28.60
N ARG A 274 16.54 -55.88 -27.95
CA ARG A 274 16.98 -57.25 -28.26
C ARG A 274 16.64 -57.66 -29.72
N SER A 275 15.42 -57.34 -30.16
CA SER A 275 14.95 -57.60 -31.51
C SER A 275 15.73 -56.80 -32.56
N ALA A 276 15.98 -55.51 -32.29
CA ALA A 276 16.75 -54.62 -33.15
C ALA A 276 18.20 -55.09 -33.34
N LYS A 277 18.86 -55.59 -32.29
CA LYS A 277 20.21 -56.15 -32.36
C LYS A 277 20.26 -57.34 -33.38
N GLY A 278 19.21 -58.17 -33.46
CA GLY A 278 19.11 -59.26 -34.42
C GLY A 278 18.89 -58.76 -35.86
N LEU A 279 18.28 -57.61 -36.07
CA LEU A 279 17.95 -57.06 -37.39
C LEU A 279 18.99 -56.06 -37.91
N ALA A 280 19.85 -55.48 -37.04
CA ALA A 280 20.73 -54.35 -37.35
C ALA A 280 21.61 -54.55 -38.58
N ALA A 281 22.07 -55.78 -38.82
CA ALA A 281 22.89 -56.11 -39.98
C ALA A 281 22.09 -56.48 -41.24
N LYS A 282 20.80 -56.87 -41.09
CA LYS A 282 19.95 -57.36 -42.18
C LYS A 282 19.00 -56.26 -42.70
N ASP A 283 18.44 -55.49 -41.80
CA ASP A 283 17.52 -54.40 -42.10
C ASP A 283 17.72 -53.25 -41.08
N PRO A 284 18.64 -52.32 -41.40
CA PRO A 284 18.93 -51.21 -40.55
C PRO A 284 17.73 -50.25 -40.35
N ALA A 285 16.78 -50.23 -41.32
CA ALA A 285 15.60 -49.35 -41.23
C ALA A 285 14.60 -49.87 -40.19
N ALA A 286 14.30 -51.21 -40.28
CA ALA A 286 13.46 -51.89 -39.30
C ALA A 286 14.08 -51.87 -37.89
N ALA A 287 15.42 -52.02 -37.80
CA ALA A 287 16.11 -51.91 -36.52
C ALA A 287 16.00 -50.49 -35.89
N ARG A 288 16.05 -49.41 -36.69
CA ARG A 288 15.83 -48.01 -36.20
C ARG A 288 14.41 -47.80 -35.69
N GLU A 289 13.41 -48.37 -36.35
CA GLU A 289 12.01 -48.24 -35.92
C GLU A 289 11.78 -48.92 -34.57
N LEU A 290 12.35 -50.11 -34.37
CA LEU A 290 12.31 -50.80 -33.07
C LEU A 290 13.06 -50.10 -31.95
N LEU A 291 14.07 -49.27 -32.27
CA LEU A 291 14.84 -48.49 -31.28
C LEU A 291 14.19 -47.15 -30.94
N ARG A 292 13.05 -46.80 -31.54
CA ARG A 292 12.30 -45.65 -31.07
C ARG A 292 11.74 -45.93 -29.68
N PRO A 293 11.91 -45.01 -28.71
CA PRO A 293 11.32 -45.19 -27.39
C PRO A 293 9.82 -45.43 -27.50
N THR A 294 9.30 -46.31 -26.68
CA THR A 294 7.84 -46.51 -26.57
C THR A 294 7.21 -45.25 -26.00
N ASP A 295 6.16 -44.77 -26.66
CA ASP A 295 5.42 -43.61 -26.19
C ASP A 295 4.89 -43.86 -24.79
N THR A 296 5.24 -42.97 -23.87
CA THR A 296 4.71 -42.94 -22.51
C THR A 296 3.85 -41.70 -22.33
N PRO A 297 2.75 -41.77 -21.57
CA PRO A 297 1.96 -40.60 -21.24
C PRO A 297 2.83 -39.56 -20.52
N PRO A 298 2.53 -38.28 -20.66
CA PRO A 298 3.21 -37.24 -19.90
C PRO A 298 3.01 -37.46 -18.39
N GLU A 299 4.02 -37.06 -17.60
CA GLU A 299 3.93 -37.15 -16.14
C GLU A 299 2.73 -36.29 -15.64
N PRO A 300 1.83 -36.88 -14.82
CA PRO A 300 0.68 -36.13 -14.32
C PRO A 300 1.14 -35.00 -13.40
N THR A 301 0.57 -33.81 -13.60
CA THR A 301 0.87 -32.61 -12.83
C THR A 301 -0.20 -32.40 -11.74
N MET A 302 0.23 -31.93 -10.58
CA MET A 302 -0.68 -31.65 -9.46
C MET A 302 -1.07 -30.17 -9.44
N ARG A 303 -2.38 -29.89 -9.38
CA ARG A 303 -2.86 -28.53 -9.15
C ARG A 303 -2.57 -28.10 -7.72
N ARG A 304 -1.96 -26.91 -7.57
CA ARG A 304 -1.65 -26.27 -6.29
C ARG A 304 -2.49 -25.00 -6.12
N TYR A 305 -3.29 -24.95 -5.07
CA TYR A 305 -4.14 -23.80 -4.77
C TYR A 305 -3.46 -22.78 -3.87
N VAL A 306 -2.60 -23.25 -2.95
CA VAL A 306 -1.92 -22.39 -1.98
C VAL A 306 -0.44 -22.71 -1.93
N VAL A 307 0.39 -21.69 -1.97
CA VAL A 307 1.84 -21.76 -1.81
C VAL A 307 2.24 -20.84 -0.64
N ASN A 308 2.83 -21.42 0.41
CA ASN A 308 3.22 -20.68 1.59
C ASN A 308 4.67 -20.22 1.52
N ASP A 309 5.58 -21.12 1.14
CA ASP A 309 7.01 -20.85 1.07
C ASP A 309 7.62 -21.50 -0.16
N ALA A 310 7.94 -20.68 -1.16
CA ALA A 310 8.62 -21.12 -2.36
C ALA A 310 9.57 -20.02 -2.81
N THR A 311 10.73 -20.43 -3.34
CA THR A 311 11.57 -19.51 -4.10
C THR A 311 10.86 -19.15 -5.40
N VAL A 312 11.25 -18.03 -6.03
CA VAL A 312 10.66 -17.61 -7.32
C VAL A 312 10.82 -18.69 -8.39
N GLU A 313 11.95 -19.38 -8.37
CA GLU A 313 12.22 -20.47 -9.27
C GLU A 313 11.22 -21.63 -9.11
N LYS A 314 10.99 -22.03 -7.87
CA LYS A 314 10.02 -23.11 -7.62
C LYS A 314 8.61 -22.66 -7.94
N LEU A 315 8.31 -21.37 -7.73
CA LEU A 315 7.01 -20.81 -8.08
C LEU A 315 6.84 -20.77 -9.62
N ALA A 316 7.88 -20.41 -10.37
CA ALA A 316 7.87 -20.47 -11.83
C ALA A 316 7.64 -21.90 -12.34
N ASP A 317 8.39 -22.89 -11.83
CA ASP A 317 8.19 -24.31 -12.18
C ASP A 317 6.75 -24.78 -11.88
N LEU A 318 6.18 -24.31 -10.77
CA LEU A 318 4.81 -24.65 -10.39
C LEU A 318 3.79 -24.03 -11.37
N LEU A 319 4.01 -22.79 -11.81
CA LEU A 319 3.08 -22.09 -12.69
C LEU A 319 3.08 -22.63 -14.12
N VAL A 320 4.12 -23.33 -14.57
CA VAL A 320 4.10 -24.06 -15.85
C VAL A 320 2.94 -25.07 -15.90
N SER A 321 2.66 -25.74 -14.78
CA SER A 321 1.55 -26.71 -14.67
C SER A 321 0.29 -26.14 -14.00
N ASN A 322 0.34 -24.89 -13.52
CA ASN A 322 -0.78 -24.18 -12.86
C ASN A 322 -1.02 -22.81 -13.51
N GLU A 323 -1.12 -22.79 -14.84
CA GLU A 323 -1.22 -21.57 -15.64
C GLU A 323 -2.45 -20.70 -15.32
N TRP A 324 -3.49 -21.29 -14.75
CA TRP A 324 -4.72 -20.57 -14.39
C TRP A 324 -4.62 -19.81 -13.07
N GLY A 325 -3.55 -20.01 -12.32
CA GLY A 325 -3.25 -19.22 -11.13
C GLY A 325 -3.17 -20.01 -9.84
N THR A 326 -2.51 -19.40 -8.87
CA THR A 326 -2.35 -19.92 -7.50
C THR A 326 -2.32 -18.77 -6.49
N LEU A 327 -2.59 -19.08 -5.21
CA LEU A 327 -2.50 -18.14 -4.10
C LEU A 327 -1.13 -18.24 -3.44
N VAL A 328 -0.39 -17.14 -3.38
CA VAL A 328 0.76 -16.99 -2.48
C VAL A 328 0.24 -16.45 -1.14
N TYR A 329 0.28 -17.30 -0.12
CA TYR A 329 -0.13 -16.95 1.23
C TYR A 329 1.07 -16.76 2.14
N ARG A 330 1.13 -15.64 2.86
CA ARG A 330 2.17 -15.35 3.86
C ARG A 330 1.52 -14.85 5.15
N ASP A 331 1.68 -15.59 6.23
CA ASP A 331 1.17 -15.16 7.55
C ASP A 331 1.83 -13.84 7.99
N GLU A 332 3.14 -13.66 7.70
CA GLU A 332 3.87 -12.39 7.88
C GLU A 332 4.42 -11.91 6.52
N MET A 333 3.68 -10.98 5.89
CA MET A 333 3.99 -10.45 4.55
C MET A 333 5.29 -9.64 4.51
N HIS A 334 5.64 -8.95 5.60
CA HIS A 334 6.82 -8.09 5.65
C HIS A 334 8.11 -8.85 5.30
N GLY A 335 8.24 -10.10 5.75
CA GLY A 335 9.40 -10.92 5.42
C GLY A 335 9.56 -11.18 3.91
N LEU A 336 8.44 -11.39 3.19
CA LEU A 336 8.43 -11.54 1.74
C LEU A 336 8.82 -10.23 1.05
N LEU A 337 8.23 -9.08 1.45
CA LEU A 337 8.54 -7.78 0.89
C LEU A 337 10.03 -7.46 1.03
N CYS A 338 10.59 -7.56 2.25
CA CYS A 338 12.01 -7.35 2.49
C CYS A 338 12.93 -8.35 1.77
N SER A 339 12.47 -9.57 1.48
CA SER A 339 13.27 -10.53 0.73
C SER A 339 13.43 -10.14 -0.73
N MET A 340 12.43 -9.51 -1.31
CA MET A 340 12.45 -8.98 -2.68
C MET A 340 13.27 -7.70 -2.83
N ASP A 341 13.50 -6.96 -1.73
CA ASP A 341 14.29 -5.72 -1.72
C ASP A 341 15.81 -5.98 -1.58
N LYS A 342 16.22 -7.24 -1.39
CA LYS A 342 17.64 -7.59 -1.29
C LYS A 342 18.34 -7.45 -2.63
N GLN A 343 19.55 -6.92 -2.61
CA GLN A 343 20.40 -6.83 -3.78
C GLN A 343 20.58 -8.20 -4.46
N GLY A 344 20.40 -8.26 -5.77
CA GLY A 344 20.43 -9.49 -6.56
C GLY A 344 19.10 -10.24 -6.64
N GLN A 345 18.00 -9.67 -6.12
CA GLN A 345 16.65 -10.23 -6.19
C GLN A 345 15.70 -9.41 -7.10
N GLU A 346 16.25 -8.55 -7.95
CA GLU A 346 15.47 -7.70 -8.86
C GLU A 346 14.59 -8.54 -9.81
N GLY A 347 15.08 -9.70 -10.24
CA GLY A 347 14.32 -10.66 -11.06
C GLY A 347 13.13 -11.27 -10.30
N ALA A 348 13.26 -11.49 -8.98
CA ALA A 348 12.17 -11.99 -8.16
C ALA A 348 11.03 -10.97 -8.09
N ARG A 349 11.36 -9.70 -7.89
CA ARG A 349 10.40 -8.61 -7.81
C ARG A 349 9.64 -8.43 -9.13
N SER A 350 10.35 -8.43 -10.27
CA SER A 350 9.75 -8.37 -11.60
C SER A 350 8.78 -9.53 -11.85
N PHE A 351 9.11 -10.75 -11.42
CA PHE A 351 8.24 -11.90 -11.53
C PHE A 351 6.91 -11.72 -10.79
N TYR A 352 6.94 -11.24 -9.54
CA TYR A 352 5.70 -10.94 -8.79
C TYR A 352 4.90 -9.84 -9.46
N LEU A 353 5.54 -8.76 -9.94
CA LEU A 353 4.86 -7.67 -10.64
C LEU A 353 4.13 -8.17 -11.90
N THR A 354 4.77 -9.05 -12.69
CA THR A 354 4.13 -9.73 -13.82
C THR A 354 2.93 -10.57 -13.35
N GLY A 355 3.08 -11.27 -12.23
CA GLY A 355 2.02 -12.10 -11.63
C GLY A 355 0.76 -11.34 -11.21
N TYR A 356 0.86 -10.04 -10.96
CA TYR A 356 -0.29 -9.20 -10.67
C TYR A 356 -1.21 -9.04 -11.88
N ASP A 357 -0.67 -8.85 -13.09
CA ASP A 357 -1.49 -8.69 -14.30
C ASP A 357 -2.21 -9.99 -14.65
N GLY A 358 -1.56 -11.14 -14.48
CA GLY A 358 -2.20 -12.44 -14.53
C GLY A 358 -2.40 -13.00 -15.95
N ASN A 359 -1.97 -12.28 -17.00
CA ASN A 359 -2.15 -12.64 -18.41
C ASN A 359 -0.85 -12.63 -19.22
N GLN A 360 0.29 -12.39 -18.58
CA GLN A 360 1.58 -12.29 -19.26
C GLN A 360 2.44 -13.53 -18.96
N GLY A 361 3.19 -13.99 -19.98
CA GLY A 361 4.23 -14.98 -19.80
C GLY A 361 5.51 -14.38 -19.22
N HIS A 362 6.37 -15.25 -18.71
CA HIS A 362 7.67 -14.87 -18.16
C HIS A 362 8.74 -15.88 -18.58
N ALA A 363 9.82 -15.40 -19.20
CA ALA A 363 10.99 -16.22 -19.50
C ALA A 363 11.95 -16.23 -18.30
N VAL A 364 12.40 -17.41 -17.91
CA VAL A 364 13.39 -17.60 -16.84
C VAL A 364 14.65 -18.22 -17.44
N ASP A 365 15.65 -17.40 -17.72
CA ASP A 365 16.94 -17.85 -18.24
C ASP A 365 17.86 -18.27 -17.10
N ARG A 366 18.38 -19.51 -17.13
CA ARG A 366 19.28 -20.02 -16.11
C ARG A 366 20.55 -20.59 -16.69
N ILE A 367 21.67 -20.21 -16.08
CA ILE A 367 22.95 -20.84 -16.35
C ILE A 367 22.89 -22.30 -15.86
N GLY A 368 22.86 -23.29 -16.79
CA GLY A 368 22.97 -24.70 -16.51
C GLY A 368 21.70 -25.55 -16.50
N ARG A 369 20.48 -24.96 -16.66
CA ARG A 369 19.20 -25.73 -16.73
C ARG A 369 18.38 -25.45 -17.99
N GLY A 370 18.88 -24.64 -18.94
CA GLY A 370 18.16 -24.25 -20.13
C GLY A 370 17.11 -23.15 -19.89
N GLU A 371 16.49 -22.67 -20.97
CA GLU A 371 15.39 -21.72 -20.94
C GLU A 371 14.13 -22.41 -20.39
N SER A 372 13.48 -21.79 -19.40
CA SER A 372 12.16 -22.18 -18.92
C SER A 372 11.20 -21.02 -19.19
N TYR A 373 10.15 -21.29 -19.93
CA TYR A 373 9.10 -20.30 -20.21
C TYR A 373 7.84 -20.64 -19.44
N VAL A 374 7.36 -19.69 -18.65
CA VAL A 374 6.06 -19.77 -17.97
C VAL A 374 5.04 -19.09 -18.87
N PRO A 375 4.09 -19.82 -19.48
CA PRO A 375 3.16 -19.25 -20.46
C PRO A 375 2.31 -18.13 -19.87
N ARG A 376 1.94 -18.27 -18.59
CA ARG A 376 1.11 -17.29 -17.88
C ARG A 376 1.49 -17.24 -16.40
N VAL A 377 1.89 -16.05 -15.92
CA VAL A 377 2.13 -15.82 -14.50
C VAL A 377 0.87 -15.18 -13.90
N CYS A 378 0.05 -15.98 -13.21
CA CYS A 378 -1.16 -15.52 -12.54
C CYS A 378 -1.06 -15.80 -11.03
N LEU A 379 -0.88 -14.76 -10.23
CA LEU A 379 -0.66 -14.86 -8.79
C LEU A 379 -1.66 -14.00 -8.02
N ALA A 380 -2.49 -14.62 -7.21
CA ALA A 380 -3.14 -13.94 -6.11
C ALA A 380 -2.21 -13.91 -4.89
N MET A 381 -2.27 -12.88 -4.07
CA MET A 381 -1.45 -12.78 -2.86
C MET A 381 -2.29 -12.39 -1.64
N LEU A 382 -2.03 -13.03 -0.51
CA LEU A 382 -2.72 -12.74 0.74
C LEU A 382 -1.75 -12.88 1.93
N GLY A 383 -1.82 -11.94 2.87
CA GLY A 383 -1.07 -12.10 4.11
C GLY A 383 -1.34 -11.03 5.14
N GLY A 384 -0.78 -11.28 6.34
CA GLY A 384 -0.84 -10.37 7.46
C GLY A 384 0.40 -9.47 7.52
N ILE A 385 0.23 -8.26 8.04
CA ILE A 385 1.35 -7.35 8.31
C ILE A 385 1.09 -6.54 9.58
N GLN A 386 2.12 -6.23 10.33
CA GLN A 386 1.99 -5.42 11.54
C GLN A 386 2.02 -3.92 11.19
N PRO A 387 1.26 -3.06 11.92
CA PRO A 387 1.18 -1.63 11.65
C PRO A 387 2.54 -0.93 11.53
N GLY A 388 3.44 -1.13 12.51
CA GLY A 388 4.76 -0.50 12.47
C GLY A 388 5.62 -0.96 11.29
N LYS A 389 5.45 -2.21 10.85
CA LYS A 389 6.18 -2.76 9.69
C LYS A 389 5.68 -2.17 8.36
N VAL A 390 4.36 -2.08 8.19
CA VAL A 390 3.80 -1.50 6.96
C VAL A 390 4.09 0.00 6.88
N GLN A 391 4.03 0.72 8.01
CA GLN A 391 4.37 2.14 8.04
C GLN A 391 5.84 2.41 7.69
N SER A 392 6.78 1.60 8.21
CA SER A 392 8.20 1.69 7.82
C SER A 392 8.37 1.44 6.32
N TYR A 393 7.74 0.39 5.80
CA TYR A 393 7.83 0.04 4.37
C TYR A 393 7.25 1.12 3.46
N VAL A 394 6.07 1.67 3.81
CA VAL A 394 5.46 2.79 3.07
C VAL A 394 6.38 4.01 3.07
N ARG A 395 6.97 4.35 4.21
CA ARG A 395 7.86 5.49 4.34
C ARG A 395 9.11 5.35 3.45
N GLU A 396 9.73 4.18 3.45
CA GLU A 396 10.87 3.87 2.57
C GLU A 396 10.49 3.94 1.09
N ALA A 397 9.31 3.41 0.72
CA ALA A 397 8.81 3.45 -0.65
C ALA A 397 8.54 4.88 -1.15
N VAL A 398 8.05 5.78 -0.28
CA VAL A 398 7.72 7.16 -0.65
C VAL A 398 8.98 8.06 -0.73
N THR A 399 10.05 7.70 -0.02
CA THR A 399 11.31 8.48 -0.03
C THR A 399 12.31 8.06 -1.13
N GLY A 400 11.86 7.32 -2.15
CA GLY A 400 12.70 6.86 -3.26
C GLY A 400 13.55 5.63 -2.93
N GLY A 401 13.14 4.83 -1.92
CA GLY A 401 13.76 3.55 -1.60
C GLY A 401 13.37 2.42 -2.58
N ALA A 402 13.87 1.22 -2.32
CA ALA A 402 13.64 0.02 -3.15
C ALA A 402 12.15 -0.33 -3.38
N GLY A 403 11.24 0.20 -2.56
CA GLY A 403 9.79 -0.01 -2.62
C GLY A 403 9.01 0.89 -3.60
N ASP A 404 9.68 1.81 -4.32
CA ASP A 404 9.02 2.80 -5.21
C ASP A 404 8.74 2.25 -6.62
N ASP A 405 8.42 0.98 -6.77
CA ASP A 405 8.09 0.32 -8.04
C ASP A 405 6.61 -0.07 -8.20
N GLY A 406 5.80 0.32 -7.24
CA GLY A 406 4.37 0.03 -7.24
C GLY A 406 3.98 -1.35 -6.73
N LEU A 407 4.89 -2.12 -6.09
CA LEU A 407 4.56 -3.45 -5.54
C LEU A 407 3.51 -3.35 -4.43
N LEU A 408 3.74 -2.49 -3.43
CA LEU A 408 2.80 -2.29 -2.32
C LEU A 408 1.44 -1.77 -2.81
N GLN A 409 1.46 -0.89 -3.79
CA GLN A 409 0.27 -0.29 -4.38
C GLN A 409 -0.65 -1.30 -5.08
N ARG A 410 -0.14 -2.49 -5.41
CA ARG A 410 -0.90 -3.59 -6.00
C ARG A 410 -1.72 -4.39 -4.98
N PHE A 411 -1.43 -4.23 -3.68
CA PHE A 411 -2.27 -4.78 -2.61
C PHE A 411 -3.55 -3.94 -2.45
N GLY A 412 -4.37 -3.90 -3.50
CA GLY A 412 -5.60 -3.10 -3.54
C GLY A 412 -6.63 -3.49 -2.48
N LEU A 413 -6.62 -4.74 -2.01
CA LEU A 413 -7.44 -5.24 -0.90
C LEU A 413 -6.68 -5.15 0.44
N THR A 414 -6.01 -4.02 0.71
CA THR A 414 -5.38 -3.79 2.00
C THR A 414 -6.38 -3.20 2.98
N VAL A 415 -6.56 -3.85 4.13
CA VAL A 415 -7.46 -3.37 5.20
C VAL A 415 -6.70 -3.17 6.51
N TRP A 416 -7.02 -2.07 7.17
CA TRP A 416 -6.50 -1.70 8.49
C TRP A 416 -7.65 -1.18 9.36
N PRO A 417 -8.56 -2.07 9.83
CA PRO A 417 -9.71 -1.68 10.62
C PRO A 417 -9.34 -1.26 12.04
N ASP A 418 -10.26 -0.57 12.68
CA ASP A 418 -10.23 -0.38 14.12
C ASP A 418 -10.60 -1.68 14.81
N ILE A 419 -9.91 -1.98 15.90
CA ILE A 419 -10.13 -3.21 16.67
C ILE A 419 -11.04 -2.90 17.85
N ASN A 420 -12.12 -3.67 17.99
CA ASN A 420 -12.95 -3.59 19.18
C ASN A 420 -12.09 -3.89 20.42
N ARG A 421 -12.18 -3.02 21.42
CA ARG A 421 -11.44 -3.17 22.68
C ARG A 421 -12.14 -4.08 23.66
N GLU A 422 -13.45 -4.25 23.51
CA GLU A 422 -14.26 -5.13 24.33
C GLU A 422 -14.25 -6.54 23.74
N PHE A 423 -13.81 -7.52 24.53
CA PHE A 423 -13.84 -8.93 24.15
C PHE A 423 -15.09 -9.57 24.69
N ILE A 424 -15.83 -10.28 23.83
CA ILE A 424 -17.00 -11.07 24.19
C ILE A 424 -16.64 -12.54 24.03
N TYR A 425 -16.79 -13.33 25.09
CA TYR A 425 -16.60 -14.78 25.01
C TYR A 425 -17.76 -15.43 24.25
N VAL A 426 -17.47 -15.95 23.05
CA VAL A 426 -18.45 -16.63 22.20
C VAL A 426 -18.11 -18.11 22.15
N ASP A 427 -18.98 -18.94 22.76
CA ASP A 427 -18.86 -20.39 22.79
C ASP A 427 -20.07 -21.01 22.07
N ARG A 428 -19.95 -21.18 20.77
CA ARG A 428 -20.93 -21.85 19.94
C ARG A 428 -20.27 -22.56 18.75
N TRP A 429 -20.97 -23.57 18.26
CA TRP A 429 -20.51 -24.26 17.04
C TRP A 429 -20.56 -23.34 15.82
N PRO A 430 -19.66 -23.57 14.81
CA PRO A 430 -19.73 -22.88 13.54
C PRO A 430 -21.08 -23.04 12.86
N ASP A 431 -21.55 -22.00 12.18
CA ASP A 431 -22.72 -22.07 11.31
C ASP A 431 -22.42 -22.96 10.10
N THR A 432 -22.75 -24.25 10.25
CA THR A 432 -22.49 -25.25 9.21
C THR A 432 -23.27 -25.02 7.92
N PRO A 433 -24.56 -24.63 7.94
CA PRO A 433 -25.30 -24.21 6.75
C PRO A 433 -24.64 -23.07 6.01
N ALA A 434 -24.33 -21.96 6.68
CA ALA A 434 -23.66 -20.80 6.06
C ALA A 434 -22.30 -21.15 5.46
N ARG A 435 -21.52 -21.96 6.21
CA ARG A 435 -20.24 -22.49 5.73
C ARG A 435 -20.41 -23.33 4.47
N GLN A 436 -21.41 -24.22 4.41
CA GLN A 436 -21.61 -25.08 3.26
C GLN A 436 -21.97 -24.27 2.01
N VAL A 437 -22.87 -23.29 2.14
CA VAL A 437 -23.23 -22.39 1.04
C VAL A 437 -21.99 -21.69 0.47
N ALA A 438 -21.13 -21.16 1.34
CA ALA A 438 -19.90 -20.52 0.89
C ALA A 438 -18.94 -21.52 0.21
N TRP A 439 -18.76 -22.71 0.76
CA TRP A 439 -17.86 -23.74 0.22
C TRP A 439 -18.34 -24.28 -1.13
N ASP A 440 -19.65 -24.43 -1.33
CA ASP A 440 -20.24 -24.81 -2.62
C ASP A 440 -19.91 -23.80 -3.73
N VAL A 441 -19.76 -22.52 -3.38
CA VAL A 441 -19.27 -21.49 -4.33
C VAL A 441 -17.83 -21.81 -4.78
N PHE A 442 -16.92 -22.13 -3.85
CA PHE A 442 -15.54 -22.49 -4.19
C PHE A 442 -15.50 -23.75 -5.07
N GLU A 443 -16.30 -24.78 -4.76
CA GLU A 443 -16.36 -26.00 -5.56
C GLU A 443 -16.90 -25.72 -6.98
N ARG A 444 -17.96 -24.92 -7.09
CA ARG A 444 -18.55 -24.51 -8.38
C ARG A 444 -17.55 -23.72 -9.22
N LEU A 445 -16.88 -22.72 -8.63
CA LEU A 445 -15.89 -21.92 -9.33
C LEU A 445 -14.63 -22.71 -9.68
N ASN A 446 -14.29 -23.74 -8.92
CA ASN A 446 -13.21 -24.66 -9.27
C ASN A 446 -13.50 -25.44 -10.56
N GLN A 447 -14.77 -25.68 -10.89
CA GLN A 447 -15.20 -26.37 -12.09
C GLN A 447 -15.34 -25.45 -13.31
N LEU A 448 -15.08 -24.12 -13.14
CA LEU A 448 -15.10 -23.18 -14.25
C LEU A 448 -14.12 -23.62 -15.34
N GLN A 449 -14.64 -23.91 -16.53
CA GLN A 449 -13.82 -24.28 -17.67
C GLN A 449 -13.45 -23.02 -18.48
N PRO A 450 -12.20 -22.91 -18.96
CA PRO A 450 -11.83 -21.88 -19.93
C PRO A 450 -12.59 -22.08 -21.25
N ALA A 451 -12.66 -21.04 -22.07
CA ALA A 451 -13.36 -21.10 -23.36
C ALA A 451 -12.62 -21.96 -24.42
N GLY A 452 -11.38 -22.34 -24.16
CA GLY A 452 -10.50 -23.18 -24.98
C GLY A 452 -9.18 -23.42 -24.27
N ASP A 453 -8.24 -24.09 -24.91
CA ASP A 453 -6.96 -24.49 -24.29
C ASP A 453 -6.18 -23.27 -23.72
N ASP A 454 -6.24 -22.11 -24.39
CA ASP A 454 -5.57 -20.87 -23.97
C ASP A 454 -6.51 -19.68 -23.79
N ALA A 455 -7.84 -19.85 -23.93
CA ALA A 455 -8.80 -18.76 -23.97
C ALA A 455 -9.62 -18.67 -22.68
N ALA A 456 -9.53 -17.55 -21.98
CA ALA A 456 -10.39 -17.24 -20.84
C ALA A 456 -11.85 -16.99 -21.29
N VAL A 457 -12.80 -17.26 -20.40
CA VAL A 457 -14.20 -16.83 -20.60
C VAL A 457 -14.29 -15.31 -20.49
N GLU A 458 -14.69 -14.64 -21.57
CA GLU A 458 -14.83 -13.19 -21.59
C GLU A 458 -16.16 -12.75 -21.01
N TRP A 459 -16.09 -11.85 -20.03
CA TRP A 459 -17.23 -11.19 -19.40
C TRP A 459 -17.28 -9.72 -19.80
N ARG A 460 -18.48 -9.15 -19.90
CA ARG A 460 -18.71 -7.74 -20.22
C ARG A 460 -19.76 -7.15 -19.30
N PHE A 461 -19.76 -5.84 -19.16
CA PHE A 461 -20.83 -5.14 -18.46
C PHE A 461 -22.11 -5.14 -19.30
N SER A 462 -23.28 -5.21 -18.62
CA SER A 462 -24.56 -4.88 -19.26
C SER A 462 -24.54 -3.41 -19.73
N PRO A 463 -25.43 -2.99 -20.62
CA PRO A 463 -25.51 -1.59 -21.03
C PRO A 463 -25.67 -0.61 -19.85
N GLU A 464 -26.45 -0.99 -18.85
CA GLU A 464 -26.70 -0.22 -17.63
C GLU A 464 -25.43 -0.17 -16.74
N ALA A 465 -24.79 -1.31 -16.50
CA ALA A 465 -23.53 -1.38 -15.78
C ALA A 465 -22.42 -0.61 -16.52
N GLN A 466 -22.37 -0.66 -17.85
CA GLN A 466 -21.42 0.10 -18.65
C GLN A 466 -21.57 1.61 -18.43
N ALA A 467 -22.81 2.12 -18.39
CA ALA A 467 -23.07 3.53 -18.13
C ALA A 467 -22.62 3.95 -16.71
N ILE A 468 -22.85 3.10 -15.71
CA ILE A 468 -22.37 3.32 -14.33
C ILE A 468 -20.84 3.34 -14.30
N PHE A 469 -20.18 2.39 -14.98
CA PHE A 469 -18.72 2.32 -15.04
C PHE A 469 -18.10 3.57 -15.68
N GLU A 470 -18.67 4.05 -16.77
CA GLU A 470 -18.24 5.28 -17.44
C GLU A 470 -18.45 6.50 -16.53
N GLY A 471 -19.60 6.58 -15.85
CA GLY A 471 -19.92 7.64 -14.89
C GLY A 471 -18.97 7.69 -13.69
N TRP A 472 -18.44 6.56 -13.25
CA TRP A 472 -17.43 6.47 -12.21
C TRP A 472 -16.03 6.77 -12.74
N MET A 473 -15.65 6.20 -13.89
CA MET A 473 -14.28 6.25 -14.40
C MET A 473 -13.83 7.68 -14.75
N VAL A 474 -14.72 8.51 -15.31
CA VAL A 474 -14.33 9.86 -15.75
C VAL A 474 -13.97 10.77 -14.57
N PRO A 475 -14.79 10.94 -13.53
CA PRO A 475 -14.41 11.71 -12.34
C PRO A 475 -13.16 11.14 -11.64
N PHE A 476 -13.08 9.82 -11.52
CA PHE A 476 -11.95 9.13 -10.91
C PHE A 476 -10.63 9.42 -11.65
N GLU A 477 -10.62 9.33 -12.98
CA GLU A 477 -9.43 9.65 -13.78
C GLU A 477 -9.03 11.12 -13.68
N ASN A 478 -9.99 12.03 -13.61
CA ASN A 478 -9.71 13.45 -13.42
C ASN A 478 -9.08 13.72 -12.05
N GLU A 479 -9.58 13.06 -11.00
CA GLU A 479 -9.05 13.17 -9.65
C GLU A 479 -7.60 12.69 -9.56
N ILE A 480 -7.29 11.48 -10.06
CA ILE A 480 -5.93 10.93 -9.98
C ILE A 480 -4.92 11.60 -10.91
N ARG A 481 -5.38 12.38 -11.89
CA ARG A 481 -4.54 13.23 -12.77
C ARG A 481 -4.39 14.65 -12.24
N GLY A 482 -5.16 15.01 -11.22
CA GLY A 482 -5.03 16.29 -10.53
C GLY A 482 -3.81 16.34 -9.61
N GLU A 483 -3.59 17.50 -9.01
CA GLU A 483 -2.45 17.74 -8.10
C GLU A 483 -2.84 17.68 -6.61
N GLU A 484 -4.12 17.36 -6.30
CA GLU A 484 -4.65 17.41 -4.92
C GLU A 484 -4.22 16.21 -4.07
N LEU A 485 -3.97 15.06 -4.70
CA LEU A 485 -3.63 13.83 -4.00
C LEU A 485 -2.11 13.62 -3.95
N HIS A 486 -1.65 13.10 -2.81
CA HIS A 486 -0.23 12.71 -2.68
C HIS A 486 0.14 11.61 -3.70
N PRO A 487 1.33 11.68 -4.36
CA PRO A 487 1.74 10.75 -5.43
C PRO A 487 1.65 9.26 -5.04
N ALA A 488 1.98 8.90 -3.79
CA ALA A 488 1.88 7.52 -3.31
C ALA A 488 0.43 7.02 -3.28
N LEU A 489 -0.53 7.88 -2.89
CA LEU A 489 -1.96 7.55 -2.91
C LEU A 489 -2.48 7.47 -4.34
N VAL A 490 -2.07 8.39 -5.23
CA VAL A 490 -2.37 8.34 -6.68
C VAL A 490 -1.89 7.02 -7.28
N SER A 491 -0.66 6.60 -6.97
CA SER A 491 -0.11 5.32 -7.44
C SER A 491 -0.94 4.12 -6.98
N HIS A 492 -1.43 4.12 -5.72
CA HIS A 492 -2.32 3.08 -5.20
C HIS A 492 -3.69 3.12 -5.87
N LEU A 493 -4.35 4.27 -5.88
CA LEU A 493 -5.67 4.42 -6.49
C LEU A 493 -5.65 4.09 -7.99
N SER A 494 -4.55 4.35 -8.70
CA SER A 494 -4.42 3.96 -10.11
C SER A 494 -4.65 2.47 -10.37
N LYS A 495 -4.49 1.61 -9.37
CA LYS A 495 -4.75 0.16 -9.46
C LYS A 495 -6.24 -0.17 -9.38
N TYR A 496 -7.09 0.79 -8.98
CA TYR A 496 -8.55 0.62 -8.94
C TYR A 496 -9.14 0.44 -10.34
N ARG A 497 -8.45 0.88 -11.38
CA ARG A 497 -8.80 0.54 -12.78
C ARG A 497 -8.94 -0.96 -13.00
N LYS A 498 -8.06 -1.76 -12.36
CA LYS A 498 -8.14 -3.22 -12.37
C LYS A 498 -9.05 -3.75 -11.26
N LEU A 499 -8.93 -3.20 -10.05
CA LEU A 499 -9.59 -3.69 -8.85
C LEU A 499 -11.12 -3.71 -9.00
N ILE A 500 -11.72 -2.62 -9.46
CA ILE A 500 -13.19 -2.50 -9.56
C ILE A 500 -13.77 -3.50 -10.56
N PRO A 501 -13.31 -3.59 -11.82
CA PRO A 501 -13.81 -4.62 -12.73
C PRO A 501 -13.55 -6.05 -12.26
N ALA A 502 -12.41 -6.30 -11.60
CA ALA A 502 -12.08 -7.62 -11.06
C ALA A 502 -13.04 -8.02 -9.94
N LEU A 503 -13.36 -7.12 -9.01
CA LEU A 503 -14.36 -7.35 -7.96
C LEU A 503 -15.75 -7.60 -8.56
N ALA A 504 -16.17 -6.78 -9.52
CA ALA A 504 -17.47 -6.94 -10.18
C ALA A 504 -17.58 -8.31 -10.86
N LEU A 505 -16.52 -8.78 -11.53
CA LEU A 505 -16.47 -10.11 -12.13
C LEU A 505 -16.55 -11.22 -11.08
N ILE A 506 -15.78 -11.11 -9.99
CA ILE A 506 -15.82 -12.09 -8.90
C ILE A 506 -17.24 -12.18 -8.32
N PHE A 507 -17.90 -11.04 -8.08
CA PHE A 507 -19.24 -11.00 -7.51
C PHE A 507 -20.28 -11.58 -8.48
N ALA A 508 -20.17 -11.28 -9.77
CA ALA A 508 -21.03 -11.89 -10.80
C ALA A 508 -20.87 -13.42 -10.83
N LEU A 509 -19.63 -13.91 -10.81
CA LEU A 509 -19.35 -15.35 -10.78
C LEU A 509 -19.86 -16.04 -9.50
N VAL A 510 -19.93 -15.32 -8.37
CA VAL A 510 -20.46 -15.86 -7.11
C VAL A 510 -21.99 -15.87 -7.11
N ASP A 511 -22.62 -14.78 -7.53
CA ASP A 511 -24.07 -14.58 -7.43
C ASP A 511 -24.85 -15.26 -8.56
N THR A 512 -24.25 -15.36 -9.76
CA THR A 512 -24.95 -15.85 -10.96
C THR A 512 -24.35 -17.17 -11.46
N PRO A 513 -25.14 -18.18 -11.81
CA PRO A 513 -24.67 -19.30 -12.62
C PRO A 513 -24.15 -18.78 -13.96
N CYS A 514 -23.00 -19.26 -14.41
CA CYS A 514 -22.23 -18.76 -15.57
C CYS A 514 -22.95 -18.93 -16.95
N SER A 515 -24.18 -18.42 -17.11
CA SER A 515 -24.98 -18.70 -18.31
C SER A 515 -24.82 -17.67 -19.43
N ASP A 516 -24.54 -16.40 -19.13
CA ASP A 516 -24.59 -15.32 -20.12
C ASP A 516 -23.31 -14.44 -20.16
N SER A 517 -22.36 -14.64 -19.28
CA SER A 517 -21.07 -13.90 -19.21
C SER A 517 -21.25 -12.37 -19.17
N VAL A 518 -22.31 -11.90 -18.50
CA VAL A 518 -22.65 -10.49 -18.33
C VAL A 518 -22.60 -10.10 -16.86
N ILE A 519 -21.96 -8.97 -16.57
CA ILE A 519 -21.92 -8.35 -15.23
C ILE A 519 -23.00 -7.27 -15.20
N HIS A 520 -23.95 -7.39 -14.29
CA HIS A 520 -25.06 -6.46 -14.16
C HIS A 520 -24.74 -5.31 -13.20
N GLU A 521 -25.68 -4.39 -13.04
CA GLU A 521 -25.54 -3.18 -12.21
C GLU A 521 -25.20 -3.50 -10.75
N ASN A 522 -25.87 -4.49 -10.16
CA ASN A 522 -25.74 -4.80 -8.74
C ASN A 522 -24.31 -5.21 -8.36
N GLU A 523 -23.67 -6.03 -9.18
CA GLU A 523 -22.30 -6.49 -8.95
C GLU A 523 -21.31 -5.34 -9.11
N LEU A 524 -21.53 -4.46 -10.10
CA LEU A 524 -20.68 -3.30 -10.30
C LEU A 524 -20.86 -2.25 -9.19
N VAL A 525 -22.09 -1.94 -8.79
CA VAL A 525 -22.37 -1.00 -7.68
C VAL A 525 -21.73 -1.50 -6.38
N ARG A 526 -21.83 -2.81 -6.11
CA ARG A 526 -21.15 -3.44 -4.97
C ARG A 526 -19.63 -3.31 -5.07
N ALA A 527 -19.05 -3.51 -6.25
CA ALA A 527 -17.61 -3.34 -6.46
C ALA A 527 -17.15 -1.88 -6.27
N LEU A 528 -17.96 -0.91 -6.69
CA LEU A 528 -17.71 0.51 -6.45
C LEU A 528 -17.76 0.85 -4.95
N ALA A 529 -18.76 0.34 -4.24
CA ALA A 529 -18.85 0.52 -2.79
C ALA A 529 -17.64 -0.10 -2.05
N TRP A 530 -17.12 -1.25 -2.53
CA TRP A 530 -15.82 -1.78 -2.07
C TRP A 530 -14.68 -0.81 -2.35
N GLY A 531 -14.67 -0.14 -3.51
CA GLY A 531 -13.68 0.87 -3.85
C GLY A 531 -13.64 2.01 -2.83
N ASP A 532 -14.80 2.56 -2.49
CA ASP A 532 -14.93 3.64 -1.49
C ASP A 532 -14.49 3.17 -0.09
N TYR A 533 -14.91 1.98 0.32
CA TYR A 533 -14.48 1.36 1.57
C TYR A 533 -12.95 1.20 1.63
N LEU A 534 -12.34 0.58 0.62
CA LEU A 534 -10.90 0.34 0.54
C LEU A 534 -10.09 1.63 0.43
N ARG A 535 -10.65 2.67 -0.17
CA ARG A 535 -10.02 4.00 -0.24
C ARG A 535 -9.76 4.56 1.16
N SER A 536 -10.72 4.45 2.08
CA SER A 536 -10.53 4.91 3.47
C SER A 536 -9.35 4.19 4.16
N HIS A 537 -9.15 2.91 3.87
CA HIS A 537 -8.01 2.13 4.36
C HIS A 537 -6.69 2.51 3.68
N ALA A 538 -6.72 2.81 2.38
CA ALA A 538 -5.55 3.31 1.66
C ALA A 538 -5.11 4.68 2.21
N GLU A 539 -6.03 5.60 2.45
CA GLU A 539 -5.76 6.89 3.08
C GLU A 539 -5.12 6.71 4.47
N ARG A 540 -5.63 5.79 5.29
CA ARG A 540 -5.02 5.40 6.57
C ARG A 540 -3.62 4.83 6.40
N LEU A 541 -3.43 3.95 5.41
CA LEU A 541 -2.14 3.31 5.14
C LEU A 541 -1.04 4.32 4.79
N TYR A 542 -1.38 5.29 3.95
CA TYR A 542 -0.44 6.30 3.47
C TYR A 542 -0.35 7.53 4.39
N ALA A 543 -1.25 7.72 5.34
CA ALA A 543 -1.29 8.89 6.22
C ALA A 543 0.03 9.20 6.91
N ALA A 544 0.77 8.18 7.37
CA ALA A 544 2.06 8.36 8.02
C ALA A 544 3.17 8.89 7.08
N ALA A 545 3.00 8.68 5.75
CA ALA A 545 3.93 9.18 4.74
C ALA A 545 3.48 10.54 4.19
N VAL A 546 2.16 10.79 4.16
CA VAL A 546 1.54 12.01 3.62
C VAL A 546 1.53 13.16 4.65
N MET A 547 1.57 12.84 5.96
CA MET A 547 1.55 13.83 7.04
C MET A 547 2.69 13.60 8.06
N PRO A 548 3.97 13.68 7.66
CA PRO A 548 5.10 13.54 8.58
C PRO A 548 5.07 14.61 9.70
N GLU A 549 4.57 15.82 9.40
CA GLU A 549 4.44 16.92 10.34
C GLU A 549 3.47 16.60 11.48
N THR A 550 2.33 15.99 11.19
CA THR A 550 1.35 15.56 12.21
C THR A 550 1.95 14.50 13.13
N SER A 551 2.76 13.58 12.60
CA SER A 551 3.48 12.57 13.38
C SER A 551 4.52 13.22 14.30
N ALA A 552 5.30 14.15 13.77
CA ALA A 552 6.30 14.90 14.54
C ALA A 552 5.65 15.77 15.64
N ALA A 553 4.56 16.47 15.29
CA ALA A 553 3.81 17.26 16.24
C ALA A 553 3.22 16.42 17.38
N LYS A 554 2.74 15.21 17.10
CA LYS A 554 2.27 14.28 18.14
C LYS A 554 3.38 13.81 19.05
N GLN A 555 4.52 13.42 18.50
CA GLN A 555 5.68 13.01 19.30
C GLN A 555 6.14 14.14 20.23
N LEU A 556 6.12 15.38 19.74
CA LEU A 556 6.41 16.55 20.55
C LEU A 556 5.37 16.72 21.66
N LEU A 557 4.08 16.65 21.33
CA LEU A 557 2.99 16.76 22.31
C LEU A 557 3.06 15.67 23.38
N ASP A 558 3.38 14.43 23.01
CA ASP A 558 3.54 13.33 23.94
C ASP A 558 4.72 13.53 24.88
N LYS A 559 5.82 14.11 24.40
CA LYS A 559 6.98 14.48 25.25
C LYS A 559 6.62 15.61 26.20
N ILE A 560 5.85 16.60 25.75
CA ILE A 560 5.33 17.68 26.59
C ILE A 560 4.42 17.10 27.67
N LYS A 561 3.43 16.28 27.30
CA LYS A 561 2.52 15.62 28.25
C LYS A 561 3.22 14.70 29.24
N ALA A 562 4.30 14.05 28.81
CA ALA A 562 5.09 13.17 29.66
C ALA A 562 6.09 13.93 30.58
N GLY A 563 6.10 15.25 30.54
CA GLY A 563 7.01 16.09 31.34
C GLY A 563 8.49 15.98 30.93
N LYS A 564 8.79 15.36 29.76
CA LYS A 564 10.17 15.19 29.29
C LYS A 564 10.82 16.49 28.83
N LEU A 565 10.02 17.52 28.64
CA LEU A 565 10.40 18.88 28.27
C LEU A 565 10.04 19.86 29.38
N ALA A 566 10.06 19.40 30.63
CA ALA A 566 9.84 20.22 31.83
C ALA A 566 11.14 20.34 32.63
N ASP A 567 11.26 21.43 33.39
CA ASP A 567 12.33 21.66 34.34
C ASP A 567 12.13 20.83 35.64
N SER A 568 13.03 21.01 36.63
CA SER A 568 12.94 20.34 37.92
C SER A 568 11.67 20.65 38.72
N ASP A 569 11.01 21.77 38.42
CA ASP A 569 9.82 22.26 39.11
C ASP A 569 8.53 21.89 38.35
N GLY A 570 8.66 21.17 37.20
CA GLY A 570 7.56 20.71 36.37
C GLY A 570 7.00 21.76 35.40
N ALA A 571 7.63 22.94 35.28
CA ALA A 571 7.30 23.94 34.28
C ALA A 571 7.91 23.52 32.92
N LEU A 572 7.19 23.79 31.80
CA LEU A 572 7.74 23.59 30.47
C LEU A 572 9.03 24.40 30.32
N LEU A 573 10.07 23.76 29.81
CA LEU A 573 11.31 24.47 29.47
C LEU A 573 11.00 25.59 28.46
N ASP A 574 11.52 26.77 28.70
CA ASP A 574 11.38 27.91 27.79
C ASP A 574 12.15 27.71 26.49
N SER A 575 13.15 26.81 26.47
CA SER A 575 13.93 26.40 25.29
C SER A 575 14.28 24.92 25.34
N PHE A 576 14.36 24.29 24.17
CA PHE A 576 14.72 22.89 24.02
C PHE A 576 15.93 22.74 23.12
N ALA A 577 16.94 21.98 23.56
CA ALA A 577 17.98 21.55 22.63
C ALA A 577 17.38 20.57 21.60
N PRO A 578 17.81 20.61 20.31
CA PRO A 578 17.30 19.71 19.27
C PRO A 578 17.33 18.24 19.67
N ARG A 579 18.36 17.83 20.46
CA ARG A 579 18.50 16.45 20.99
C ARG A 579 17.40 16.06 22.01
N GLN A 580 16.74 16.99 22.65
CA GLN A 580 15.64 16.71 23.58
C GLN A 580 14.31 16.50 22.85
N VAL A 581 14.18 17.05 21.65
CA VAL A 581 13.01 16.91 20.79
C VAL A 581 13.16 15.74 19.83
N ALA A 582 14.38 15.48 19.34
CA ALA A 582 14.69 14.35 18.47
C ALA A 582 14.84 13.06 19.29
N VAL A 583 14.08 12.03 18.94
CA VAL A 583 14.37 10.59 19.15
C VAL A 583 13.78 9.82 18.02
#